data_0cecec00b88d1b74748bd996eb662352
#
_entry.id   0cecec00b88d1b74748bd996eb662352
#
_cell.length_a   1.000
_cell.length_b   1.000
_cell.length_c   1.000
_cell.angle_alpha   90.00
_cell.angle_beta   90.00
_cell.angle_gamma   90.00
#
_symmetry.space_group_name_H-M   'P 1'
#
loop_
_entity.id
_entity.type
_entity.pdbx_description
1 polymer ?
#
loop_
_entity_poly.entity_id
_entity_poly.type
_entity_poly.pdbx_seq_one_letter_code
_entity_poly.pdbx_strand_id
1 'polypeptide(L)' 'MPNVEDILELLENGEWHDLKETKRKTRLQDLDITSVTKFLAQYNFIKLDKEGKKAKLDSSTKDFLKKIRQLEGEEKL' A
#
# COMPACT_ATOMS: atom_id res chain seq x y z
N MET A 1 5.50 14.38 4.58
CA MET A 1 4.35 13.92 5.37
C MET A 1 3.93 12.53 4.95
N PRO A 2 3.78 11.58 5.88
CA PRO A 2 3.33 10.25 5.48
C PRO A 2 1.92 10.31 4.89
N ASN A 3 1.68 9.52 3.86
CA ASN A 3 0.40 9.50 3.17
C ASN A 3 0.15 8.11 2.57
N VAL A 4 -0.94 7.99 1.81
CA VAL A 4 -1.33 6.73 1.20
C VAL A 4 -0.27 6.20 0.25
N GLU A 5 0.44 7.07 -0.46
CA GLU A 5 1.51 6.65 -1.37
C GLU A 5 2.62 5.90 -0.65
N ASP A 6 2.96 6.33 0.57
CA ASP A 6 4.00 5.66 1.35
C ASP A 6 3.62 4.22 1.65
N ILE A 7 2.35 3.98 1.96
CA ILE A 7 1.84 2.65 2.21
C ILE A 7 1.90 1.81 0.94
N LEU A 8 1.45 2.37 -0.18
CA LEU A 8 1.45 1.65 -1.45
C LEU A 8 2.87 1.31 -1.89
N GLU A 9 3.82 2.22 -1.71
CA GLU A 9 5.22 1.95 -2.02
C GLU A 9 5.79 0.80 -1.20
N LEU A 10 5.48 0.80 0.10
CA LEU A 10 5.95 -0.26 0.97
C LEU A 10 5.43 -1.62 0.55
N LEU A 11 4.17 -1.69 0.08
CA LEU A 11 3.53 -2.93 -0.30
C LEU A 11 3.79 -3.32 -1.76
N GLU A 12 4.56 -2.52 -2.47
CA GLU A 12 4.74 -2.65 -3.93
C GLU A 12 5.40 -3.97 -4.36
N ASN A 13 6.19 -4.61 -3.48
CA ASN A 13 6.81 -5.87 -3.81
C ASN A 13 5.81 -7.03 -3.93
N GLY A 14 4.55 -6.81 -3.59
CA GLY A 14 3.51 -7.82 -3.71
C GLY A 14 3.49 -8.86 -2.60
N GLU A 15 4.28 -8.67 -1.57
CA GLU A 15 4.34 -9.59 -0.43
C GLU A 15 3.49 -9.10 0.72
N TRP A 16 3.18 -10.00 1.66
CA TRP A 16 2.48 -9.64 2.88
C TRP A 16 3.39 -8.83 3.80
N HIS A 17 2.86 -7.74 4.33
CA HIS A 17 3.57 -6.89 5.29
C HIS A 17 2.75 -6.74 6.56
N ASP A 18 3.42 -6.87 7.69
CA ASP A 18 2.80 -6.65 9.00
C ASP A 18 2.44 -5.17 9.14
N LEU A 19 1.25 -4.88 9.64
CA LEU A 19 0.81 -3.49 9.80
C LEU A 19 1.65 -2.73 10.83
N LYS A 20 2.25 -3.42 11.80
CA LYS A 20 3.17 -2.79 12.74
C LYS A 20 4.42 -2.30 12.03
N GLU A 21 4.93 -3.09 11.09
CA GLU A 21 6.06 -2.69 10.26
C GLU A 21 5.70 -1.50 9.40
N THR A 22 4.53 -1.56 8.79
CA THR A 22 4.03 -0.48 7.94
C THR A 22 3.92 0.82 8.73
N LYS A 23 3.39 0.74 9.94
CA LYS A 23 3.28 1.89 10.82
C LYS A 23 4.65 2.51 11.12
N ARG A 24 5.63 1.69 11.47
CA ARG A 24 6.98 2.18 11.78
C ARG A 24 7.63 2.85 10.59
N LYS A 25 7.51 2.25 9.42
CA LYS A 25 8.17 2.77 8.21
C LYS A 25 7.50 4.00 7.66
N THR A 26 6.19 4.11 7.80
CA THR A 26 5.45 5.27 7.30
C THR A 26 5.23 6.33 8.36
N ARG A 27 5.55 6.04 9.61
CA ARG A 27 5.37 6.94 10.76
C ARG A 27 3.92 7.36 11.00
N LEU A 28 2.98 6.56 10.53
CA LEU A 28 1.57 6.82 10.80
C LEU A 28 1.20 6.35 12.21
N GLN A 29 0.23 7.03 12.82
CA GLN A 29 -0.32 6.61 14.10
C GLN A 29 -1.19 5.37 13.91
N ASP A 30 -1.42 4.63 15.02
CA ASP A 30 -2.24 3.41 15.00
C ASP A 30 -3.61 3.63 14.36
N LEU A 31 -4.27 4.71 14.76
CA LEU A 31 -5.60 5.01 14.24
C LEU A 31 -5.56 5.32 12.76
N ASP A 32 -4.55 6.05 12.33
CA ASP A 32 -4.40 6.42 10.93
C ASP A 32 -4.12 5.20 10.06
N ILE A 33 -3.22 4.33 10.49
CA ILE A 33 -2.91 3.13 9.72
C ILE A 33 -4.13 2.21 9.60
N THR A 34 -4.91 2.08 10.67
CA THR A 34 -6.13 1.28 10.65
C THR A 34 -7.16 1.88 9.69
N SER A 35 -7.39 3.18 9.77
CA SER A 35 -8.36 3.87 8.92
C SER A 35 -7.96 3.79 7.45
N VAL A 36 -6.70 4.05 7.15
CA VAL A 36 -6.20 4.05 5.77
C VAL A 36 -6.22 2.65 5.18
N THR A 37 -5.81 1.64 5.94
CA THR A 37 -5.81 0.27 5.44
C THR A 37 -7.22 -0.25 5.21
N LYS A 38 -8.17 0.11 6.07
CA LYS A 38 -9.58 -0.26 5.85
C LYS A 38 -10.12 0.40 4.59
N PHE A 39 -9.81 1.67 4.38
CA PHE A 39 -10.21 2.38 3.18
C PHE A 39 -9.66 1.71 1.93
N LEU A 40 -8.37 1.40 1.92
CA LEU A 40 -7.72 0.77 0.77
C LEU A 40 -8.29 -0.64 0.51
N ALA A 41 -8.58 -1.38 1.56
CA ALA A 41 -9.17 -2.72 1.42
C ALA A 41 -10.60 -2.64 0.89
N GLN A 42 -11.36 -1.64 1.33
CA GLN A 42 -12.74 -1.44 0.90
C GLN A 42 -12.82 -1.23 -0.62
N TYR A 43 -11.85 -0.53 -1.18
CA TYR A 43 -11.81 -0.26 -2.61
C TYR A 43 -10.93 -1.26 -3.38
N ASN A 44 -10.56 -2.35 -2.73
CA ASN A 44 -9.80 -3.44 -3.34
C ASN A 44 -8.41 -3.06 -3.84
N PHE A 45 -7.81 -2.03 -3.26
CA PHE A 45 -6.42 -1.69 -3.56
C PHE A 45 -5.45 -2.61 -2.85
N ILE A 46 -5.82 -3.06 -1.66
CA ILE A 46 -5.02 -3.99 -0.88
C ILE A 46 -5.90 -5.12 -0.36
N LYS A 47 -5.24 -6.19 0.09
CA LYS A 47 -5.90 -7.30 0.78
C LYS A 47 -5.41 -7.32 2.21
N LEU A 48 -6.31 -7.64 3.13
CA LEU A 48 -5.96 -7.86 4.53
C LEU A 48 -6.06 -9.34 4.83
N ASP A 49 -5.21 -9.83 5.75
CA ASP A 49 -5.33 -11.21 6.20
C ASP A 49 -6.56 -11.37 7.10
N LYS A 50 -6.85 -12.61 7.51
CA LYS A 50 -8.05 -12.92 8.31
C LYS A 50 -8.09 -12.15 9.62
N GLU A 51 -6.94 -11.90 10.21
CA GLU A 51 -6.85 -11.22 11.49
C GLU A 51 -6.74 -9.70 11.34
N GLY A 52 -6.57 -9.20 10.11
CA GLY A 52 -6.39 -7.79 9.87
C GLY A 52 -5.04 -7.25 10.33
N LYS A 53 -4.05 -8.12 10.48
CA LYS A 53 -2.72 -7.74 10.95
C LYS A 53 -1.69 -7.56 9.85
N LYS A 54 -1.95 -8.11 8.67
CA LYS A 54 -1.04 -8.03 7.53
C LYS A 54 -1.77 -7.54 6.30
N ALA A 55 -1.07 -6.82 5.46
CA ALA A 55 -1.61 -6.27 4.23
C ALA A 55 -0.71 -6.59 3.04
N LYS A 56 -1.31 -6.63 1.88
CA LYS A 56 -0.64 -6.96 0.63
C LYS A 56 -1.35 -6.21 -0.50
N LEU A 57 -0.63 -5.72 -1.49
CA LEU A 57 -1.27 -5.11 -2.65
C LEU A 57 -2.12 -6.14 -3.39
N ASP A 58 -3.30 -5.71 -3.82
CA ASP A 58 -4.07 -6.50 -4.78
C ASP A 58 -3.29 -6.57 -6.09
N SER A 59 -3.38 -7.72 -6.80
CA SER A 59 -2.61 -7.92 -8.02
C SER A 59 -2.90 -6.89 -9.09
N SER A 60 -4.16 -6.49 -9.24
CA SER A 60 -4.52 -5.49 -10.24
C SER A 60 -3.95 -4.11 -9.89
N THR A 61 -3.90 -3.77 -8.59
CA THR A 61 -3.29 -2.52 -8.15
C THR A 61 -1.78 -2.53 -8.40
N LYS A 62 -1.14 -3.65 -8.14
CA LYS A 62 0.29 -3.81 -8.41
C LYS A 62 0.60 -3.57 -9.89
N ASP A 63 -0.18 -4.19 -10.78
CA ASP A 63 0.00 -4.03 -12.22
C ASP A 63 -0.25 -2.58 -12.65
N PHE A 64 -1.25 -1.94 -12.07
CA PHE A 64 -1.58 -0.56 -12.36
C PHE A 64 -0.44 0.39 -11.96
N LEU A 65 0.12 0.21 -10.77
CA LEU A 65 1.23 1.02 -10.30
C LEU A 65 2.47 0.84 -11.18
N LYS A 66 2.73 -0.39 -11.57
CA LYS A 66 3.84 -0.69 -12.46
C LYS A 66 3.70 0.04 -13.79
N LYS A 67 2.49 0.06 -14.33
CA LYS A 67 2.20 0.73 -15.58
C LYS A 67 2.36 2.25 -15.48
N ILE A 68 1.90 2.84 -14.37
CA ILE A 68 2.06 4.27 -14.13
C ILE A 68 3.54 4.64 -14.08
N ARG A 69 4.35 3.84 -13.42
CA ARG A 69 5.79 4.10 -13.34
C ARG A 69 6.48 4.02 -14.68
N GLN A 70 6.04 3.12 -15.54
CA GLN A 70 6.56 3.04 -16.91
C GLN A 70 6.23 4.31 -17.68
N LEU A 71 5.01 4.82 -17.55
CA LEU A 71 4.59 6.05 -18.22
C LEU A 71 5.36 7.26 -17.69
N GLU A 72 5.59 7.33 -16.38
CA GLU A 72 6.40 8.40 -15.80
C GLU A 72 7.84 8.36 -16.32
N GLY A 73 8.38 7.16 -16.47
CA GLY A 73 9.72 7.01 -17.05
C GLY A 73 9.79 7.52 -18.48
N GLU A 74 8.76 7.27 -19.28
CA GLU A 74 8.69 7.75 -20.64
C GLU A 74 8.59 9.26 -20.72
N GLU A 75 7.84 9.88 -19.81
CA GLU A 75 7.67 11.32 -19.76
C GLU A 75 8.97 12.06 -19.42
N LYS A 76 9.91 11.41 -18.81
CA LYS A 76 11.18 12.01 -18.43
C LYS A 76 12.18 12.08 -19.56
N LEU A 77 11.82 11.59 -20.70
CA LEU A 77 12.65 11.73 -21.90
C LEU A 77 12.57 13.15 -22.44
#